data_4f1aa7bffbf1c57302fdbda083276562
#
_entry.id   4f1aa7bffbf1c57302fdbda083276562
#
_cell.length_a   1.000
_cell.length_b   1.000
_cell.length_c   1.000
_cell.angle_alpha   90.00
_cell.angle_beta   90.00
_cell.angle_gamma   90.00
#
_symmetry.space_group_name_H-M   'P 1'
#
loop_
_entity.id
_entity.type
_entity.pdbx_description
1 polymer ?
#
loop_
_entity_poly.entity_id
_entity_poly.type
_entity_poly.pdbx_seq_one_letter_code
_entity_poly.pdbx_strand_id
1 'polypeptide(L)'
;MQIKRRAALKKTSKALGFTFLPSYLATGVRAEGDPQPPSKRINLGCVGVGGRAGGVIPSLCGKGNAQPVAFADVDYSARNVEKNLKRWPGVKQYADFREMMDKSGKDIDAVSIVVPDHSHFCATILAMSMGKHVYVEKPLTHSFQEAELLMKAEKEFDVVTQMGNQGHTGSASNQFREWVKRGIIKNVTQVDAWKGPSCFFMQKDKRIHDWPKEEAKPKGLDWDLWTGPAESHPFSRMYHTFEWRGFHPYGSGMLGDWGCHIIDMVHHYLELGLPTEIKAQRMDDHNRVIFPLNSHMQFKFPARGKHPALTMNWKDGADCRAPVAKEYWDTPEKAPRLGGAGTLFKVGGEDYMVQRNSHGGSSRLLPYEKSKDLDVKTENIRENHSESFIQACLGNGKTWSPFSVGGLLTQVLTLGCIAQYFNRDLEFDPVTKQITNDK
;
A
#
# COMPACT_ATOMS: atom_id res chain seq x y z
N MET A 1 -3.34 -28.17 16.60
CA MET A 1 -2.91 -29.37 15.89
C MET A 1 -1.40 -29.64 15.90
N GLN A 2 -0.53 -28.64 16.11
CA GLN A 2 0.94 -28.80 16.22
C GLN A 2 1.40 -29.54 17.50
N ILE A 3 0.68 -29.42 18.62
CA ILE A 3 1.05 -30.06 19.88
C ILE A 3 0.95 -31.60 19.82
N LYS A 4 0.02 -32.16 19.01
CA LYS A 4 -0.15 -33.59 18.86
C LYS A 4 0.94 -34.26 18.01
N ARG A 5 1.56 -33.57 17.04
CA ARG A 5 2.67 -34.10 16.23
C ARG A 5 3.97 -34.22 17.00
N ARG A 6 4.26 -33.31 17.92
CA ARG A 6 5.45 -33.39 18.81
C ARG A 6 5.37 -34.56 19.80
N ALA A 7 4.17 -34.88 20.26
CA ALA A 7 3.96 -36.04 21.15
C ALA A 7 4.09 -37.39 20.42
N ALA A 8 3.67 -37.46 19.16
CA ALA A 8 3.80 -38.66 18.33
C ALA A 8 5.27 -38.94 17.98
N LEU A 9 6.06 -37.90 17.62
CA LEU A 9 7.49 -38.09 17.31
C LEU A 9 8.33 -38.50 18.53
N LYS A 10 7.99 -38.04 19.73
CA LYS A 10 8.64 -38.46 20.97
C LYS A 10 8.30 -39.91 21.36
N LYS A 11 7.15 -40.44 21.00
CA LYS A 11 6.76 -41.84 21.26
C LYS A 11 7.40 -42.81 20.29
N THR A 12 7.56 -42.42 19.01
CA THR A 12 8.20 -43.28 17.98
C THR A 12 9.72 -43.38 18.17
N SER A 13 10.39 -42.34 18.62
CA SER A 13 11.84 -42.41 18.88
C SER A 13 12.24 -43.32 20.07
N LYS A 14 11.35 -43.52 21.04
CA LYS A 14 11.57 -44.44 22.17
C LYS A 14 11.38 -45.89 21.78
N ALA A 15 10.63 -46.21 20.72
CA ALA A 15 10.32 -47.58 20.34
C ALA A 15 11.36 -48.22 19.41
N LEU A 16 12.27 -47.46 18.80
CA LEU A 16 13.21 -47.95 17.79
C LEU A 16 14.69 -47.91 18.19
N GLY A 17 15.03 -47.56 19.42
CA GLY A 17 16.41 -47.65 19.93
C GLY A 17 17.46 -46.82 19.17
N PHE A 18 17.06 -45.91 18.27
CA PHE A 18 17.95 -45.04 17.53
C PHE A 18 18.09 -43.68 18.25
N THR A 19 19.21 -43.44 18.91
CA THR A 19 19.65 -42.13 19.32
C THR A 19 20.16 -41.37 18.10
N PHE A 20 19.26 -40.79 17.30
CA PHE A 20 19.63 -39.69 16.43
C PHE A 20 19.84 -38.44 17.31
N LEU A 21 21.07 -38.11 17.60
CA LEU A 21 21.50 -36.74 17.95
C LEU A 21 21.87 -36.06 16.62
N PRO A 22 20.97 -35.28 16.03
CA PRO A 22 21.38 -34.39 14.93
C PRO A 22 22.35 -33.38 15.52
N SER A 23 23.56 -33.28 15.00
CA SER A 23 24.62 -32.38 15.43
C SER A 23 24.26 -30.85 15.41
N TYR A 24 23.12 -30.52 14.86
CA TYR A 24 22.54 -29.15 14.89
C TYR A 24 21.49 -28.92 16.02
N LEU A 25 21.25 -29.91 16.89
CA LEU A 25 20.59 -29.66 18.18
C LEU A 25 21.57 -29.29 19.29
N ALA A 26 22.86 -29.17 18.97
CA ALA A 26 23.78 -28.50 19.84
C ALA A 26 23.31 -27.05 20.01
N THR A 27 22.89 -26.76 21.17
CA THR A 27 22.51 -25.50 21.82
C THR A 27 23.34 -24.30 21.37
N GLY A 28 23.24 -23.92 20.10
CA GLY A 28 23.64 -22.59 19.66
C GLY A 28 22.54 -21.63 20.05
N VAL A 29 22.80 -20.75 20.97
CA VAL A 29 21.98 -19.54 21.14
C VAL A 29 21.98 -18.86 19.78
N ARG A 30 20.85 -18.89 19.07
CA ARG A 30 20.72 -18.16 17.81
C ARG A 30 20.88 -16.67 18.08
N ALA A 31 21.72 -16.01 17.31
CA ALA A 31 21.78 -14.56 17.35
C ALA A 31 20.44 -14.01 16.82
N GLU A 32 20.00 -12.91 17.40
CA GLU A 32 18.84 -12.18 16.92
C GLU A 32 19.09 -11.76 15.46
N GLY A 33 18.24 -12.25 14.53
CA GLY A 33 18.41 -12.01 13.07
C GLY A 33 18.86 -13.22 12.23
N ASP A 34 19.19 -14.35 12.82
CA ASP A 34 19.52 -15.58 12.05
C ASP A 34 18.28 -16.12 11.30
N PRO A 35 18.45 -16.56 10.03
CA PRO A 35 17.34 -17.11 9.24
C PRO A 35 16.70 -18.31 9.93
N GLN A 36 15.36 -18.40 9.87
CA GLN A 36 14.65 -19.57 10.42
C GLN A 36 15.04 -20.87 9.68
N PRO A 37 15.09 -22.01 10.38
CA PRO A 37 15.25 -23.29 9.71
C PRO A 37 14.11 -23.52 8.70
N PRO A 38 14.33 -24.26 7.61
CA PRO A 38 13.32 -24.45 6.57
C PRO A 38 11.93 -24.88 7.08
N SER A 39 11.87 -25.68 8.15
CA SER A 39 10.63 -26.10 8.79
C SER A 39 9.89 -25.04 9.59
N LYS A 40 10.48 -23.84 9.75
CA LYS A 40 9.91 -22.71 10.49
C LYS A 40 9.76 -21.45 9.63
N ARG A 41 10.16 -21.50 8.37
CA ARG A 41 9.96 -20.39 7.42
C ARG A 41 8.51 -20.29 7.02
N ILE A 42 8.11 -19.06 6.69
CA ILE A 42 6.81 -18.78 6.08
C ILE A 42 6.89 -19.19 4.60
N ASN A 43 6.01 -20.08 4.18
CA ASN A 43 5.85 -20.47 2.78
C ASN A 43 4.91 -19.50 2.08
N LEU A 44 5.43 -18.78 1.08
CA LEU A 44 4.69 -17.77 0.34
C LEU A 44 4.09 -18.35 -0.94
N GLY A 45 2.79 -18.14 -1.14
CA GLY A 45 2.17 -18.09 -2.45
C GLY A 45 2.27 -16.68 -2.99
N CYS A 46 2.70 -16.48 -4.24
CA CYS A 46 2.84 -15.15 -4.81
C CYS A 46 1.91 -15.00 -6.01
N VAL A 47 0.94 -14.09 -5.91
CA VAL A 47 0.02 -13.70 -6.97
C VAL A 47 0.54 -12.40 -7.60
N GLY A 48 0.92 -12.47 -8.89
CA GLY A 48 1.75 -11.47 -9.55
C GLY A 48 3.23 -11.66 -9.23
N VAL A 49 4.01 -11.96 -10.23
CA VAL A 49 5.46 -12.28 -10.12
C VAL A 49 6.31 -11.28 -10.90
N GLY A 50 5.68 -10.55 -11.82
CA GLY A 50 6.30 -9.52 -12.66
C GLY A 50 6.33 -8.13 -12.03
N GLY A 51 6.77 -7.14 -12.80
CA GLY A 51 6.68 -5.72 -12.45
C GLY A 51 7.20 -5.37 -11.05
N ARG A 52 6.31 -4.88 -10.20
CA ARG A 52 6.59 -4.49 -8.81
C ARG A 52 6.99 -5.69 -7.94
N ALA A 53 6.46 -6.87 -8.22
CA ALA A 53 6.79 -8.10 -7.47
C ALA A 53 8.29 -8.45 -7.53
N GLY A 54 9.01 -7.98 -8.57
CA GLY A 54 10.47 -8.10 -8.64
C GLY A 54 11.24 -7.44 -7.47
N GLY A 55 10.61 -6.54 -6.74
CA GLY A 55 11.14 -5.96 -5.50
C GLY A 55 10.47 -6.48 -4.24
N VAL A 56 9.16 -6.73 -4.29
CA VAL A 56 8.37 -7.15 -3.12
C VAL A 56 8.73 -8.56 -2.66
N ILE A 57 8.72 -9.55 -3.56
CA ILE A 57 9.05 -10.94 -3.21
C ILE A 57 10.45 -11.04 -2.61
N PRO A 58 11.50 -10.47 -3.23
CA PRO A 58 12.83 -10.46 -2.60
C PRO A 58 12.87 -9.76 -1.23
N SER A 59 12.10 -8.71 -1.03
CA SER A 59 12.06 -7.99 0.25
C SER A 59 11.42 -8.84 1.35
N LEU A 60 10.32 -9.54 1.06
CA LEU A 60 9.67 -10.47 1.98
C LEU A 60 10.59 -11.64 2.39
N CYS A 61 11.42 -12.09 1.46
CA CYS A 61 12.35 -13.22 1.68
C CYS A 61 13.75 -12.81 2.18
N GLY A 62 14.03 -11.50 2.27
CA GLY A 62 15.40 -10.97 2.41
C GLY A 62 16.15 -11.39 3.66
N LYS A 63 15.45 -11.73 4.74
CA LYS A 63 16.02 -12.25 6.00
C LYS A 63 16.06 -13.78 6.07
N GLY A 64 15.62 -14.47 5.02
CA GLY A 64 15.56 -15.93 4.99
C GLY A 64 14.50 -16.54 5.90
N ASN A 65 13.56 -15.74 6.42
CA ASN A 65 12.44 -16.18 7.26
C ASN A 65 11.20 -16.57 6.45
N ALA A 66 11.22 -16.32 5.14
CA ALA A 66 10.18 -16.71 4.20
C ALA A 66 10.78 -17.23 2.90
N GLN A 67 10.01 -18.05 2.18
CA GLN A 67 10.39 -18.58 0.88
C GLN A 67 9.17 -18.76 -0.01
N PRO A 68 9.23 -18.44 -1.32
CA PRO A 68 8.15 -18.74 -2.24
C PRO A 68 8.07 -20.24 -2.49
N VAL A 69 6.85 -20.78 -2.51
CA VAL A 69 6.58 -22.19 -2.83
C VAL A 69 5.66 -22.33 -4.06
N ALA A 70 4.91 -21.29 -4.40
CA ALA A 70 4.04 -21.25 -5.56
C ALA A 70 3.95 -19.83 -6.13
N PHE A 71 3.90 -19.72 -7.46
CA PHE A 71 3.73 -18.50 -8.23
C PHE A 71 2.47 -18.59 -9.09
N ALA A 72 1.69 -17.52 -9.15
CA ALA A 72 0.60 -17.36 -10.11
C ALA A 72 0.77 -16.03 -10.84
N ASP A 73 0.87 -16.06 -12.16
CA ASP A 73 0.94 -14.87 -13.01
C ASP A 73 0.27 -15.16 -14.36
N VAL A 74 -0.46 -14.20 -14.87
CA VAL A 74 -1.15 -14.28 -16.16
C VAL A 74 -0.24 -13.99 -17.35
N ASP A 75 0.99 -13.50 -17.07
CA ASP A 75 2.00 -13.16 -18.09
C ASP A 75 3.42 -13.48 -17.61
N TYR A 76 3.85 -14.71 -17.81
CA TYR A 76 5.21 -15.13 -17.47
C TYR A 76 6.32 -14.51 -18.36
N SER A 77 5.97 -13.73 -19.37
CA SER A 77 6.91 -12.94 -20.16
C SER A 77 7.13 -11.52 -19.63
N ALA A 78 6.37 -11.12 -18.61
CA ALA A 78 6.43 -9.78 -18.05
C ALA A 78 7.79 -9.45 -17.40
N ARG A 79 8.09 -8.15 -17.34
CA ARG A 79 9.34 -7.65 -16.72
C ARG A 79 9.52 -8.17 -15.29
N ASN A 80 10.72 -8.61 -14.96
CA ASN A 80 11.17 -9.16 -13.67
C ASN A 80 10.71 -10.60 -13.36
N VAL A 81 9.81 -11.20 -14.12
CA VAL A 81 9.38 -12.59 -13.90
C VAL A 81 10.58 -13.53 -14.00
N GLU A 82 11.36 -13.43 -15.08
CA GLU A 82 12.55 -14.26 -15.28
C GLU A 82 13.55 -14.17 -14.10
N LYS A 83 13.72 -12.98 -13.51
CA LYS A 83 14.60 -12.79 -12.35
C LYS A 83 14.11 -13.55 -11.13
N ASN A 84 12.79 -13.54 -10.89
CA ASN A 84 12.19 -14.26 -9.78
C ASN A 84 12.26 -15.78 -10.01
N LEU A 85 12.00 -16.26 -11.22
CA LEU A 85 12.14 -17.68 -11.57
C LEU A 85 13.58 -18.18 -11.41
N LYS A 86 14.58 -17.37 -11.84
CA LYS A 86 16.01 -17.72 -11.64
C LYS A 86 16.40 -17.72 -10.16
N ARG A 87 15.83 -16.84 -9.35
CA ARG A 87 16.13 -16.75 -7.91
C ARG A 87 15.54 -17.92 -7.12
N TRP A 88 14.38 -18.41 -7.53
CA TRP A 88 13.68 -19.53 -6.90
C TRP A 88 13.35 -20.63 -7.91
N PRO A 89 14.37 -21.38 -8.36
CA PRO A 89 14.17 -22.48 -9.30
C PRO A 89 13.35 -23.58 -8.65
N GLY A 90 12.43 -24.17 -9.41
CA GLY A 90 11.58 -25.28 -8.93
C GLY A 90 10.31 -24.86 -8.21
N VAL A 91 10.03 -23.55 -8.06
CA VAL A 91 8.73 -23.06 -7.56
C VAL A 91 7.63 -23.45 -8.55
N LYS A 92 6.52 -24.00 -8.05
CA LYS A 92 5.36 -24.36 -8.86
C LYS A 92 4.76 -23.10 -9.52
N GLN A 93 4.37 -23.18 -10.78
CA GLN A 93 3.86 -22.07 -11.57
C GLN A 93 2.42 -22.35 -12.02
N TYR A 94 1.57 -21.34 -11.93
CA TYR A 94 0.15 -21.35 -12.27
C TYR A 94 -0.19 -20.10 -13.08
N ALA A 95 -1.12 -20.17 -14.03
CA ALA A 95 -1.67 -19.00 -14.68
C ALA A 95 -2.74 -18.32 -13.79
N ASP A 96 -3.51 -19.11 -13.08
CA ASP A 96 -4.63 -18.69 -12.26
C ASP A 96 -4.32 -18.87 -10.76
N PHE A 97 -4.47 -17.82 -9.98
CA PHE A 97 -4.28 -17.87 -8.53
C PHE A 97 -5.27 -18.81 -7.82
N ARG A 98 -6.45 -19.02 -8.38
CA ARG A 98 -7.44 -19.96 -7.84
C ARG A 98 -6.93 -21.40 -7.92
N GLU A 99 -6.34 -21.73 -9.07
CA GLU A 99 -5.68 -23.03 -9.27
C GLU A 99 -4.47 -23.20 -8.33
N MET A 100 -3.67 -22.15 -8.15
CA MET A 100 -2.57 -22.15 -7.18
C MET A 100 -3.07 -22.43 -5.76
N MET A 101 -4.14 -21.79 -5.33
CA MET A 101 -4.70 -21.95 -4.00
C MET A 101 -5.32 -23.34 -3.81
N ASP A 102 -5.98 -23.89 -4.83
CA ASP A 102 -6.54 -25.25 -4.80
C ASP A 102 -5.44 -26.31 -4.69
N LYS A 103 -4.43 -26.26 -5.57
CA LYS A 103 -3.40 -27.29 -5.68
C LYS A 103 -2.24 -27.15 -4.69
N SER A 104 -1.89 -25.94 -4.29
CA SER A 104 -0.76 -25.65 -3.40
C SER A 104 -1.14 -25.01 -2.06
N GLY A 105 -2.41 -24.65 -1.85
CA GLY A 105 -2.84 -23.93 -0.65
C GLY A 105 -2.50 -24.62 0.67
N LYS A 106 -2.38 -25.92 0.72
CA LYS A 106 -1.97 -26.67 1.93
C LYS A 106 -0.52 -26.39 2.35
N ASP A 107 0.33 -26.06 1.38
CA ASP A 107 1.75 -25.81 1.58
C ASP A 107 2.04 -24.30 1.80
N ILE A 108 1.05 -23.43 1.60
CA ILE A 108 1.15 -21.97 1.72
C ILE A 108 0.71 -21.52 3.12
N ASP A 109 1.52 -20.68 3.77
CA ASP A 109 1.20 -20.03 5.05
C ASP A 109 0.70 -18.59 4.83
N ALA A 110 1.29 -17.87 3.86
CA ALA A 110 0.95 -16.50 3.54
C ALA A 110 0.95 -16.25 2.02
N VAL A 111 0.20 -15.25 1.57
CA VAL A 111 0.10 -14.87 0.17
C VAL A 111 0.56 -13.42 -0.02
N SER A 112 1.46 -13.18 -0.98
CA SER A 112 1.76 -11.82 -1.46
C SER A 112 0.98 -11.55 -2.74
N ILE A 113 0.25 -10.42 -2.79
CA ILE A 113 -0.62 -10.05 -3.89
C ILE A 113 -0.08 -8.75 -4.49
N VAL A 114 0.45 -8.84 -5.71
CA VAL A 114 1.17 -7.77 -6.41
C VAL A 114 0.71 -7.72 -7.87
N VAL A 115 -0.57 -7.48 -8.05
CA VAL A 115 -1.28 -7.43 -9.34
C VAL A 115 -1.81 -6.01 -9.59
N PRO A 116 -2.49 -5.70 -10.70
CA PRO A 116 -3.21 -4.44 -10.87
C PRO A 116 -4.32 -4.24 -9.83
N ASP A 117 -4.63 -2.97 -9.51
CA ASP A 117 -5.53 -2.56 -8.43
C ASP A 117 -6.87 -3.30 -8.44
N HIS A 118 -7.49 -3.45 -9.62
CA HIS A 118 -8.80 -4.09 -9.79
C HIS A 118 -8.83 -5.59 -9.41
N SER A 119 -7.68 -6.24 -9.36
CA SER A 119 -7.58 -7.68 -9.04
C SER A 119 -7.16 -7.95 -7.59
N HIS A 120 -6.83 -6.92 -6.79
CA HIS A 120 -6.39 -7.08 -5.41
C HIS A 120 -7.41 -7.82 -4.55
N PHE A 121 -8.68 -7.41 -4.61
CA PHE A 121 -9.73 -7.93 -3.74
C PHE A 121 -9.95 -9.43 -3.91
N CYS A 122 -10.12 -9.91 -5.14
CA CYS A 122 -10.49 -11.32 -5.39
C CYS A 122 -9.42 -12.29 -4.88
N ALA A 123 -8.14 -12.00 -5.13
CA ALA A 123 -7.05 -12.84 -4.65
C ALA A 123 -6.90 -12.77 -3.12
N THR A 124 -7.13 -11.58 -2.55
CA THR A 124 -7.00 -11.34 -1.11
C THR A 124 -8.08 -12.07 -0.32
N ILE A 125 -9.34 -11.90 -0.68
CA ILE A 125 -10.46 -12.50 0.07
C ILE A 125 -10.43 -14.03 -0.02
N LEU A 126 -10.02 -14.59 -1.16
CA LEU A 126 -9.83 -16.04 -1.30
C LEU A 126 -8.72 -16.54 -0.36
N ALA A 127 -7.57 -15.88 -0.33
CA ALA A 127 -6.48 -16.26 0.57
C ALA A 127 -6.90 -16.19 2.05
N MET A 128 -7.55 -15.11 2.46
CA MET A 128 -8.04 -14.91 3.83
C MET A 128 -9.08 -15.97 4.23
N SER A 129 -10.04 -16.30 3.34
CA SER A 129 -11.05 -17.32 3.60
C SER A 129 -10.46 -18.73 3.77
N MET A 130 -9.26 -18.96 3.23
CA MET A 130 -8.48 -20.18 3.43
C MET A 130 -7.54 -20.11 4.64
N GLY A 131 -7.67 -19.06 5.50
CA GLY A 131 -6.86 -18.87 6.69
C GLY A 131 -5.41 -18.47 6.40
N LYS A 132 -5.11 -17.86 5.24
CA LYS A 132 -3.76 -17.42 4.88
C LYS A 132 -3.52 -16.00 5.31
N HIS A 133 -2.33 -15.71 5.83
CA HIS A 133 -1.87 -14.34 6.02
C HIS A 133 -1.68 -13.65 4.67
N VAL A 134 -1.86 -12.32 4.58
CA VAL A 134 -1.83 -11.64 3.30
C VAL A 134 -1.05 -10.31 3.34
N TYR A 135 -0.18 -10.14 2.35
CA TYR A 135 0.48 -8.88 2.01
C TYR A 135 -0.04 -8.43 0.66
N VAL A 136 -0.67 -7.25 0.61
CA VAL A 136 -1.29 -6.73 -0.62
C VAL A 136 -0.66 -5.40 -0.99
N GLU A 137 -0.22 -5.23 -2.25
CA GLU A 137 0.28 -3.93 -2.71
C GLU A 137 -0.81 -2.85 -2.62
N LYS A 138 -0.38 -1.62 -2.59
CA LYS A 138 -1.26 -0.44 -2.50
C LYS A 138 -1.77 0.00 -3.91
N PRO A 139 -2.95 0.65 -3.97
CA PRO A 139 -3.96 0.77 -2.91
C PRO A 139 -4.52 -0.59 -2.51
N LEU A 140 -5.07 -0.74 -1.32
CA LEU A 140 -5.54 -2.05 -0.86
C LEU A 140 -6.53 -2.68 -1.82
N THR A 141 -7.45 -1.89 -2.35
CA THR A 141 -8.50 -2.30 -3.29
C THR A 141 -8.79 -1.20 -4.29
N HIS A 142 -9.54 -1.54 -5.34
CA HIS A 142 -9.98 -0.62 -6.36
C HIS A 142 -11.27 0.13 -5.98
N SER A 143 -12.08 -0.41 -5.09
CA SER A 143 -13.33 0.21 -4.65
C SER A 143 -13.41 0.40 -3.14
N PHE A 144 -14.27 1.34 -2.72
CA PHE A 144 -14.58 1.61 -1.30
C PHE A 144 -15.14 0.39 -0.59
N GLN A 145 -16.08 -0.30 -1.24
CA GLN A 145 -16.78 -1.44 -0.65
C GLN A 145 -15.85 -2.65 -0.46
N GLU A 146 -14.95 -2.90 -1.41
CA GLU A 146 -13.96 -3.96 -1.28
C GLU A 146 -13.04 -3.73 -0.07
N ALA A 147 -12.59 -2.48 0.15
CA ALA A 147 -11.78 -2.14 1.33
C ALA A 147 -12.55 -2.41 2.64
N GLU A 148 -13.84 -2.06 2.67
CA GLU A 148 -14.71 -2.34 3.81
C GLU A 148 -14.84 -3.84 4.09
N LEU A 149 -15.02 -4.64 3.04
CA LEU A 149 -15.12 -6.10 3.15
C LEU A 149 -13.81 -6.72 3.64
N LEU A 150 -12.64 -6.25 3.15
CA LEU A 150 -11.36 -6.77 3.61
C LEU A 150 -11.05 -6.41 5.07
N MET A 151 -11.44 -5.21 5.53
CA MET A 151 -11.32 -4.84 6.95
C MET A 151 -12.22 -5.68 7.87
N LYS A 152 -13.39 -6.08 7.38
CA LYS A 152 -14.25 -7.04 8.10
C LYS A 152 -13.67 -8.43 8.10
N ALA A 153 -13.19 -8.90 6.95
CA ALA A 153 -12.55 -10.20 6.80
C ALA A 153 -11.28 -10.35 7.66
N GLU A 154 -10.49 -9.28 7.84
CA GLU A 154 -9.33 -9.26 8.76
C GLU A 154 -9.72 -9.71 10.17
N LYS A 155 -10.84 -9.19 10.68
CA LYS A 155 -11.35 -9.53 12.02
C LYS A 155 -11.99 -10.90 12.08
N GLU A 156 -12.71 -11.29 11.02
CA GLU A 156 -13.47 -12.54 10.97
C GLU A 156 -12.54 -13.76 10.86
N PHE A 157 -11.51 -13.66 10.00
CA PHE A 157 -10.59 -14.78 9.75
C PHE A 157 -9.36 -14.79 10.66
N ASP A 158 -9.17 -13.75 11.49
CA ASP A 158 -8.04 -13.61 12.42
C ASP A 158 -6.67 -13.91 11.77
N VAL A 159 -6.44 -13.35 10.59
CA VAL A 159 -5.20 -13.50 9.82
C VAL A 159 -4.36 -12.23 9.88
N VAL A 160 -3.05 -12.40 9.78
CA VAL A 160 -2.13 -11.27 9.68
C VAL A 160 -2.28 -10.63 8.31
N THR A 161 -2.48 -9.32 8.29
CA THR A 161 -2.62 -8.53 7.06
C THR A 161 -1.61 -7.39 7.01
N GLN A 162 -1.18 -6.98 5.82
CA GLN A 162 -0.43 -5.75 5.61
C GLN A 162 -0.63 -5.20 4.21
N MET A 163 -0.93 -3.90 4.12
CA MET A 163 -0.89 -3.17 2.85
C MET A 163 0.55 -2.76 2.50
N GLY A 164 0.90 -2.79 1.23
CA GLY A 164 2.24 -2.53 0.70
C GLY A 164 2.60 -1.04 0.57
N ASN A 165 2.19 -0.18 1.50
CA ASN A 165 2.60 1.23 1.57
C ASN A 165 3.92 1.38 2.35
N GLN A 166 5.04 0.90 1.80
CA GLN A 166 6.34 0.76 2.48
C GLN A 166 6.84 2.03 3.16
N GLY A 167 6.40 3.22 2.71
CA GLY A 167 6.70 4.51 3.35
C GLY A 167 6.11 4.67 4.75
N HIS A 168 5.21 3.79 5.19
CA HIS A 168 4.62 3.78 6.53
C HIS A 168 5.67 3.50 7.60
N THR A 169 6.72 2.78 7.28
CA THR A 169 7.87 2.51 8.15
C THR A 169 9.10 3.29 7.68
N GLY A 170 10.05 3.48 8.56
CA GLY A 170 11.29 4.18 8.27
C GLY A 170 11.51 5.40 9.15
N SER A 171 12.72 5.95 9.12
CA SER A 171 13.15 7.01 10.05
C SER A 171 12.28 8.27 10.01
N ALA A 172 11.89 8.75 8.82
CA ALA A 172 11.08 9.96 8.71
C ALA A 172 9.60 9.74 9.14
N SER A 173 9.08 8.53 8.99
CA SER A 173 7.75 8.17 9.48
C SER A 173 7.75 8.01 11.00
N ASN A 174 8.80 7.40 11.55
CA ASN A 174 9.01 7.34 13.01
C ASN A 174 9.17 8.73 13.60
N GLN A 175 9.91 9.63 12.95
CA GLN A 175 10.04 11.02 13.36
C GLN A 175 8.67 11.72 13.39
N PHE A 176 7.85 11.55 12.35
CA PHE A 176 6.50 12.14 12.30
C PHE A 176 5.63 11.63 13.45
N ARG A 177 5.63 10.33 13.68
CA ARG A 177 4.92 9.69 14.81
C ARG A 177 5.33 10.28 16.17
N GLU A 178 6.62 10.41 16.41
CA GLU A 178 7.14 10.98 17.66
C GLU A 178 6.79 12.47 17.80
N TRP A 179 6.79 13.23 16.70
CA TRP A 179 6.35 14.63 16.73
C TRP A 179 4.87 14.77 17.12
N VAL A 180 4.01 13.88 16.63
CA VAL A 180 2.60 13.85 17.06
C VAL A 180 2.47 13.48 18.54
N LYS A 181 3.16 12.41 18.98
CA LYS A 181 3.14 11.99 20.39
C LYS A 181 3.62 13.07 21.35
N ARG A 182 4.64 13.80 20.99
CA ARG A 182 5.23 14.88 21.81
C ARG A 182 4.46 16.20 21.71
N GLY A 183 3.39 16.27 20.89
CA GLY A 183 2.61 17.48 20.71
C GLY A 183 3.31 18.57 19.87
N ILE A 184 4.40 18.23 19.17
CA ILE A 184 5.04 19.10 18.19
C ILE A 184 4.10 19.28 16.99
N ILE A 185 3.39 18.23 16.58
CA ILE A 185 2.30 18.30 15.60
C ILE A 185 0.98 18.23 16.37
N LYS A 186 0.22 19.31 16.36
CA LYS A 186 -1.07 19.44 17.06
C LYS A 186 -1.96 20.47 16.36
N ASN A 187 -3.25 20.44 16.62
CA ASN A 187 -4.22 21.44 16.19
C ASN A 187 -4.13 21.76 14.68
N VAL A 188 -3.90 20.74 13.85
CA VAL A 188 -3.83 20.89 12.40
C VAL A 188 -5.24 21.00 11.83
N THR A 189 -5.53 22.09 11.13
CA THR A 189 -6.85 22.35 10.53
C THR A 189 -6.83 22.31 9.01
N GLN A 190 -5.64 22.39 8.39
CA GLN A 190 -5.47 22.27 6.94
C GLN A 190 -4.21 21.51 6.60
N VAL A 191 -4.28 20.69 5.57
CA VAL A 191 -3.15 19.98 4.96
C VAL A 191 -3.22 20.19 3.45
N ASP A 192 -2.12 20.64 2.86
CA ASP A 192 -1.92 20.64 1.41
C ASP A 192 -1.07 19.43 1.02
N ALA A 193 -1.61 18.57 0.17
CA ALA A 193 -0.99 17.37 -0.36
C ALA A 193 -0.87 17.49 -1.89
N TRP A 194 0.26 17.09 -2.46
CA TRP A 194 0.47 17.24 -3.89
C TRP A 194 1.28 16.09 -4.50
N LYS A 195 1.07 15.89 -5.81
CA LYS A 195 1.92 15.11 -6.69
C LYS A 195 2.18 15.89 -7.98
N GLY A 196 3.43 16.33 -8.17
CA GLY A 196 3.89 16.96 -9.42
C GLY A 196 3.78 16.01 -10.60
N PRO A 197 4.18 16.42 -11.82
CA PRO A 197 3.63 15.88 -13.06
C PRO A 197 3.36 14.38 -13.01
N SER A 198 2.26 13.95 -13.62
CA SER A 198 1.89 12.54 -13.66
C SER A 198 3.00 11.69 -14.28
N CYS A 199 3.19 10.48 -13.75
CA CYS A 199 4.04 9.47 -14.37
C CYS A 199 3.30 8.60 -15.39
N PHE A 200 1.99 8.75 -15.54
CA PHE A 200 1.16 7.99 -16.47
C PHE A 200 0.96 8.75 -17.79
N PHE A 201 0.60 8.02 -18.85
CA PHE A 201 0.40 8.60 -20.18
C PHE A 201 -0.68 9.68 -20.25
N MET A 202 -1.56 9.75 -19.27
CA MET A 202 -2.63 10.75 -19.16
C MET A 202 -2.15 12.19 -19.32
N GLN A 203 -0.89 12.47 -18.98
CA GLN A 203 -0.28 13.80 -19.10
C GLN A 203 0.65 13.94 -20.30
N LYS A 204 0.68 12.97 -21.22
CA LYS A 204 1.41 13.07 -22.47
C LYS A 204 0.57 13.82 -23.49
N ASP A 205 1.21 14.36 -24.53
CA ASP A 205 0.59 15.16 -25.60
C ASP A 205 -0.57 14.47 -26.34
N LYS A 206 -0.69 13.16 -26.20
CA LYS A 206 -1.75 12.36 -26.81
C LYS A 206 -2.72 11.86 -25.74
N ARG A 207 -3.63 12.72 -25.33
CA ARG A 207 -4.74 12.34 -24.45
C ARG A 207 -5.67 11.34 -25.13
N ILE A 208 -6.27 10.48 -24.32
CA ILE A 208 -7.25 9.48 -24.74
C ILE A 208 -8.63 9.95 -24.29
N HIS A 209 -9.58 9.97 -25.20
CA HIS A 209 -10.99 10.27 -24.94
C HIS A 209 -11.90 9.08 -25.25
N ASP A 210 -11.40 8.14 -26.05
CA ASP A 210 -12.09 6.92 -26.45
C ASP A 210 -11.29 5.70 -26.02
N TRP A 211 -11.94 4.56 -25.92
CA TRP A 211 -11.26 3.30 -25.66
C TRP A 211 -10.23 2.98 -26.74
N PRO A 212 -9.04 2.53 -26.36
CA PRO A 212 -8.01 2.12 -27.32
C PRO A 212 -8.52 1.02 -28.25
N LYS A 213 -8.11 1.09 -29.51
CA LYS A 213 -8.40 0.04 -30.49
C LYS A 213 -7.76 -1.28 -30.07
N GLU A 214 -8.43 -2.37 -30.47
CA GLU A 214 -7.91 -3.72 -30.28
C GLU A 214 -6.56 -3.92 -30.97
N GLU A 215 -5.66 -4.59 -30.28
CA GLU A 215 -4.35 -5.00 -30.77
C GLU A 215 -4.13 -6.48 -30.51
N ALA A 216 -3.22 -7.11 -31.25
CA ALA A 216 -2.82 -8.48 -30.99
C ALA A 216 -2.15 -8.59 -29.60
N LYS A 217 -2.70 -9.44 -28.75
CA LYS A 217 -2.13 -9.67 -27.42
C LYS A 217 -0.79 -10.42 -27.50
N PRO A 218 0.15 -10.18 -26.57
CA PRO A 218 1.39 -10.95 -26.46
C PRO A 218 1.11 -12.45 -26.31
N LYS A 219 1.97 -13.26 -26.91
CA LYS A 219 1.91 -14.71 -26.72
C LYS A 219 2.17 -15.05 -25.25
N GLY A 220 1.27 -15.79 -24.64
CA GLY A 220 1.39 -16.20 -23.23
C GLY A 220 0.72 -15.30 -22.22
N LEU A 221 0.18 -14.13 -22.63
CA LEU A 221 -0.72 -13.33 -21.81
C LEU A 221 -2.13 -13.92 -21.85
N ASP A 222 -2.67 -14.25 -20.68
CA ASP A 222 -4.10 -14.52 -20.51
C ASP A 222 -4.82 -13.22 -20.18
N TRP A 223 -5.49 -12.63 -21.19
CA TRP A 223 -6.14 -11.33 -21.07
C TRP A 223 -7.43 -11.39 -20.26
N ASP A 224 -8.15 -12.49 -20.30
CA ASP A 224 -9.38 -12.67 -19.52
C ASP A 224 -9.06 -12.79 -18.03
N LEU A 225 -8.02 -13.54 -17.69
CA LEU A 225 -7.53 -13.59 -16.31
C LEU A 225 -6.93 -12.27 -15.85
N TRP A 226 -6.30 -11.50 -16.76
CA TRP A 226 -5.76 -10.18 -16.44
C TRP A 226 -6.85 -9.17 -16.14
N THR A 227 -7.92 -9.11 -16.95
CA THR A 227 -9.07 -8.23 -16.71
C THR A 227 -9.86 -8.64 -15.49
N GLY A 228 -9.94 -9.93 -15.21
CA GLY A 228 -10.56 -10.49 -13.99
C GLY A 228 -11.95 -9.91 -13.70
N PRO A 229 -12.16 -9.22 -12.56
CA PRO A 229 -13.47 -8.68 -12.19
C PRO A 229 -13.79 -7.33 -12.84
N ALA A 230 -12.84 -6.70 -13.54
CA ALA A 230 -13.05 -5.40 -14.16
C ALA A 230 -13.90 -5.49 -15.44
N GLU A 231 -14.43 -4.36 -15.88
CA GLU A 231 -15.07 -4.27 -17.19
C GLU A 231 -14.09 -4.70 -18.27
N SER A 232 -14.50 -5.68 -19.10
CA SER A 232 -13.64 -6.24 -20.12
C SER A 232 -13.64 -5.36 -21.36
N HIS A 233 -12.44 -4.96 -21.81
CA HIS A 233 -12.19 -4.30 -23.07
C HIS A 233 -11.22 -5.14 -23.91
N PRO A 234 -11.26 -5.04 -25.24
CA PRO A 234 -10.27 -5.68 -26.11
C PRO A 234 -8.85 -5.29 -25.73
N PHE A 235 -7.89 -6.20 -25.88
CA PHE A 235 -6.50 -5.93 -25.50
C PHE A 235 -5.93 -4.74 -26.28
N SER A 236 -5.23 -3.87 -25.56
CA SER A 236 -4.34 -2.86 -26.13
C SER A 236 -3.06 -2.73 -25.29
N ARG A 237 -1.93 -2.51 -25.96
CA ARG A 237 -0.65 -2.20 -25.29
C ARG A 237 -0.70 -0.93 -24.43
N MET A 238 -1.71 -0.10 -24.63
CA MET A 238 -1.95 1.08 -23.78
C MET A 238 -2.36 0.73 -22.35
N TYR A 239 -2.87 -0.45 -22.09
CA TYR A 239 -3.15 -0.91 -20.73
C TYR A 239 -1.93 -1.57 -20.09
N HIS A 240 -1.35 -2.48 -20.77
CA HIS A 240 -0.29 -3.36 -20.31
C HIS A 240 1.10 -2.77 -20.68
N THR A 241 2.08 -2.74 -19.80
CA THR A 241 2.21 -3.31 -18.46
C THR A 241 2.10 -2.30 -17.34
N PHE A 242 2.03 -1.01 -17.59
CA PHE A 242 2.16 0.06 -16.58
C PHE A 242 0.99 1.06 -16.62
N GLU A 243 0.52 1.41 -17.81
CA GLU A 243 -0.40 2.52 -18.06
C GLU A 243 -1.85 2.21 -17.63
N TRP A 244 -2.19 0.95 -17.31
CA TRP A 244 -3.50 0.55 -16.76
C TRP A 244 -3.92 1.42 -15.56
N ARG A 245 -2.96 1.97 -14.83
CA ARG A 245 -3.19 2.85 -13.67
C ARG A 245 -3.98 4.10 -14.02
N GLY A 246 -3.90 4.53 -15.28
CA GLY A 246 -4.60 5.70 -15.77
C GLY A 246 -6.04 5.43 -16.22
N PHE A 247 -6.45 4.18 -16.38
CA PHE A 247 -7.79 3.80 -16.83
C PHE A 247 -8.70 3.51 -15.63
N HIS A 248 -9.91 4.08 -15.65
CA HIS A 248 -10.87 3.95 -14.55
C HIS A 248 -11.20 2.50 -14.16
N PRO A 249 -11.39 1.53 -15.09
CA PRO A 249 -11.71 0.16 -14.69
C PRO A 249 -10.55 -0.61 -14.06
N TYR A 250 -9.30 -0.19 -14.28
CA TYR A 250 -8.13 -0.99 -13.95
C TYR A 250 -7.28 -0.40 -12.83
N GLY A 251 -7.26 0.91 -12.70
CA GLY A 251 -6.41 1.62 -11.75
C GLY A 251 -7.11 2.76 -11.03
N SER A 252 -6.36 3.44 -10.18
CA SER A 252 -6.85 4.47 -9.26
C SER A 252 -6.28 5.87 -9.54
N GLY A 253 -5.69 6.07 -10.74
CA GLY A 253 -5.10 7.35 -11.15
C GLY A 253 -4.00 7.84 -10.21
N MET A 254 -3.71 9.16 -10.29
CA MET A 254 -2.67 9.76 -9.45
C MET A 254 -3.07 9.81 -7.98
N LEU A 255 -4.34 10.07 -7.68
CA LEU A 255 -4.83 10.15 -6.31
C LEU A 255 -4.72 8.79 -5.61
N GLY A 256 -5.24 7.72 -6.20
CA GLY A 256 -5.20 6.40 -5.58
C GLY A 256 -3.78 5.82 -5.50
N ASP A 257 -3.02 5.87 -6.59
CA ASP A 257 -1.67 5.29 -6.65
C ASP A 257 -0.66 6.03 -5.76
N TRP A 258 -0.64 7.37 -5.79
CA TRP A 258 0.32 8.18 -5.02
C TRP A 258 -0.19 8.66 -3.67
N GLY A 259 -1.49 8.83 -3.49
CA GLY A 259 -2.09 9.24 -2.22
C GLY A 259 -1.71 8.30 -1.07
N CYS A 260 -1.65 6.99 -1.32
CA CYS A 260 -1.17 6.01 -0.36
C CYS A 260 0.24 6.28 0.20
N HIS A 261 1.08 7.01 -0.55
CA HIS A 261 2.45 7.35 -0.13
C HIS A 261 2.59 8.76 0.41
N ILE A 262 1.61 9.64 0.12
CA ILE A 262 1.67 11.07 0.43
C ILE A 262 0.92 11.37 1.70
N ILE A 263 -0.36 10.96 1.78
CA ILE A 263 -1.23 11.33 2.88
C ILE A 263 -1.27 10.31 4.03
N ASP A 264 -0.68 9.13 3.85
CA ASP A 264 -0.68 8.01 4.78
C ASP A 264 -0.39 8.42 6.24
N MET A 265 0.76 9.04 6.51
CA MET A 265 1.14 9.44 7.87
C MET A 265 0.20 10.48 8.47
N VAL A 266 -0.21 11.47 7.65
CA VAL A 266 -1.17 12.50 8.07
C VAL A 266 -2.51 11.86 8.38
N HIS A 267 -2.99 10.97 7.50
CA HIS A 267 -4.26 10.28 7.68
C HIS A 267 -4.26 9.43 8.97
N HIS A 268 -3.23 8.64 9.15
CA HIS A 268 -3.14 7.71 10.29
C HIS A 268 -2.90 8.43 11.62
N TYR A 269 -1.86 9.27 11.72
CA TYR A 269 -1.45 9.85 13.00
C TYR A 269 -2.24 11.09 13.43
N LEU A 270 -2.93 11.77 12.51
CA LEU A 270 -3.93 12.77 12.86
C LEU A 270 -5.34 12.18 12.97
N GLU A 271 -5.46 10.85 12.90
CA GLU A 271 -6.70 10.10 13.11
C GLU A 271 -7.85 10.60 12.23
N LEU A 272 -7.59 10.86 10.91
CA LEU A 272 -8.57 11.55 10.06
C LEU A 272 -9.87 10.78 9.87
N GLY A 273 -9.84 9.45 9.82
CA GLY A 273 -11.02 8.64 9.52
C GLY A 273 -11.56 8.91 8.11
N LEU A 274 -12.88 8.93 7.97
CA LEU A 274 -13.56 9.20 6.71
C LEU A 274 -14.01 10.66 6.61
N PRO A 275 -13.95 11.29 5.41
CA PRO A 275 -14.40 12.66 5.21
C PRO A 275 -15.94 12.71 5.18
N THR A 276 -16.50 13.90 5.43
CA THR A 276 -17.93 14.17 5.28
C THR A 276 -18.27 14.84 3.94
N GLU A 277 -17.28 15.43 3.29
CA GLU A 277 -17.46 16.13 2.02
C GLU A 277 -16.20 15.99 1.17
N ILE A 278 -16.36 15.72 -0.12
CA ILE A 278 -15.30 15.72 -1.12
C ILE A 278 -15.69 16.70 -2.23
N LYS A 279 -14.86 17.73 -2.47
CA LYS A 279 -15.09 18.70 -3.54
C LYS A 279 -14.17 18.46 -4.72
N ALA A 280 -14.75 18.36 -5.90
CA ALA A 280 -14.08 18.30 -7.20
C ALA A 280 -13.84 19.71 -7.73
N GLN A 281 -12.83 20.42 -7.21
CA GLN A 281 -12.60 21.85 -7.51
C GLN A 281 -12.11 22.12 -8.93
N ARG A 282 -11.27 21.22 -9.48
CA ARG A 282 -10.73 21.29 -10.84
C ARG A 282 -10.44 19.91 -11.36
N MET A 283 -10.92 19.60 -12.55
CA MET A 283 -10.71 18.33 -13.25
C MET A 283 -10.40 18.62 -14.72
N ASP A 284 -9.10 18.85 -15.02
CA ASP A 284 -8.69 19.18 -16.38
C ASP A 284 -8.83 17.97 -17.29
N ASP A 285 -9.49 18.20 -18.43
CA ASP A 285 -9.69 17.20 -19.48
C ASP A 285 -10.36 15.91 -18.94
N HIS A 286 -11.40 16.11 -18.11
CA HIS A 286 -12.20 15.02 -17.54
C HIS A 286 -12.89 14.19 -18.63
N ASN A 287 -12.83 12.88 -18.51
CA ASN A 287 -13.60 11.92 -19.31
C ASN A 287 -13.83 10.62 -18.54
N ARG A 288 -14.59 9.67 -19.10
CA ARG A 288 -14.98 8.40 -18.46
C ARG A 288 -14.06 7.23 -18.77
N VAL A 289 -13.01 7.44 -19.58
CA VAL A 289 -12.04 6.40 -19.96
C VAL A 289 -10.83 6.43 -19.06
N ILE A 290 -10.24 7.63 -18.87
CA ILE A 290 -9.03 7.84 -18.09
C ILE A 290 -9.20 8.95 -17.06
N PHE A 291 -8.39 8.89 -15.99
CA PHE A 291 -8.33 9.90 -14.95
C PHE A 291 -7.93 11.30 -15.49
N PRO A 292 -8.31 12.39 -14.78
CA PRO A 292 -8.03 13.76 -15.20
C PRO A 292 -6.53 14.03 -15.44
N LEU A 293 -6.26 15.00 -16.33
CA LEU A 293 -4.90 15.49 -16.61
C LEU A 293 -4.26 16.12 -15.37
N ASN A 294 -5.00 17.01 -14.72
CA ASN A 294 -4.70 17.59 -13.42
C ASN A 294 -5.96 17.53 -12.58
N SER A 295 -5.83 17.30 -11.28
CA SER A 295 -6.96 17.38 -10.37
C SER A 295 -6.66 18.21 -9.14
N HIS A 296 -7.65 19.04 -8.74
CA HIS A 296 -7.65 19.72 -7.44
C HIS A 296 -8.89 19.29 -6.69
N MET A 297 -8.69 18.73 -5.52
CA MET A 297 -9.76 18.19 -4.69
C MET A 297 -9.60 18.66 -3.26
N GLN A 298 -10.71 18.73 -2.55
CA GLN A 298 -10.74 19.06 -1.14
C GLN A 298 -11.55 18.00 -0.39
N PHE A 299 -10.99 17.49 0.69
CA PHE A 299 -11.62 16.55 1.61
C PHE A 299 -11.84 17.24 2.95
N LYS A 300 -13.05 17.21 3.49
CA LYS A 300 -13.36 17.74 4.82
C LYS A 300 -13.57 16.62 5.81
N PHE A 301 -12.77 16.64 6.85
CA PHE A 301 -12.86 15.70 7.96
C PHE A 301 -13.46 16.38 9.18
N PRO A 302 -14.40 15.75 9.89
CA PRO A 302 -15.02 16.33 11.09
C PRO A 302 -14.01 16.43 12.23
N ALA A 303 -14.35 17.22 13.25
CA ALA A 303 -13.62 17.17 14.52
C ALA A 303 -13.71 15.76 15.13
N ARG A 304 -12.62 15.29 15.74
CA ARG A 304 -12.50 13.93 16.26
C ARG A 304 -11.59 13.87 17.48
N GLY A 305 -12.12 13.36 18.58
CA GLY A 305 -11.40 13.34 19.87
C GLY A 305 -10.82 14.71 20.22
N LYS A 306 -9.50 14.80 20.37
CA LYS A 306 -8.76 16.06 20.64
C LYS A 306 -8.38 16.84 19.37
N HIS A 307 -8.63 16.28 18.18
CA HIS A 307 -8.24 16.89 16.91
C HIS A 307 -9.37 17.76 16.35
N PRO A 308 -9.09 19.01 15.92
CA PRO A 308 -10.08 19.86 15.27
C PRO A 308 -10.53 19.29 13.92
N ALA A 309 -11.61 19.83 13.37
CA ALA A 309 -11.98 19.60 11.97
C ALA A 309 -10.81 19.97 11.05
N LEU A 310 -10.63 19.21 9.98
CA LEU A 310 -9.49 19.36 9.08
C LEU A 310 -9.93 19.37 7.62
N THR A 311 -9.39 20.28 6.84
CA THR A 311 -9.51 20.31 5.39
C THR A 311 -8.20 19.82 4.76
N MET A 312 -8.27 18.80 3.93
CA MET A 312 -7.15 18.32 3.13
C MET A 312 -7.35 18.69 1.67
N ASN A 313 -6.42 19.45 1.12
CA ASN A 313 -6.38 19.77 -0.30
C ASN A 313 -5.43 18.77 -0.98
N TRP A 314 -5.92 18.10 -2.01
CA TRP A 314 -5.14 17.30 -2.94
C TRP A 314 -4.97 18.04 -4.25
N LYS A 315 -3.75 18.08 -4.76
CA LYS A 315 -3.45 18.63 -6.08
C LYS A 315 -2.47 17.74 -6.82
N ASP A 316 -2.81 17.31 -7.99
CA ASP A 316 -1.87 16.62 -8.88
C ASP A 316 -1.71 17.35 -10.22
N GLY A 317 -0.59 17.07 -10.89
CA GLY A 317 -0.25 17.65 -12.18
C GLY A 317 0.69 18.86 -12.11
N ALA A 318 0.55 19.77 -13.06
CA ALA A 318 1.33 21.00 -13.11
C ALA A 318 0.88 21.96 -11.99
N ASP A 319 1.81 22.77 -11.49
CA ASP A 319 1.55 23.85 -10.50
C ASP A 319 0.80 23.36 -9.22
N CYS A 320 1.00 22.11 -8.86
CA CYS A 320 0.30 21.46 -7.75
C CYS A 320 0.84 21.84 -6.36
N ARG A 321 2.06 22.42 -6.26
CA ARG A 321 2.69 22.69 -4.95
C ARG A 321 2.02 23.87 -4.25
N ALA A 322 1.77 23.69 -2.94
CA ALA A 322 1.31 24.80 -2.11
C ALA A 322 2.40 25.88 -1.98
N PRO A 323 2.04 27.18 -2.03
CA PRO A 323 3.00 28.24 -1.72
C PRO A 323 3.39 28.19 -0.24
N VAL A 324 4.65 28.51 0.05
CA VAL A 324 5.12 28.70 1.42
C VAL A 324 5.23 30.20 1.69
N ALA A 325 4.51 30.71 2.69
CA ALA A 325 4.57 32.09 3.07
C ALA A 325 5.99 32.49 3.56
N LYS A 326 6.40 33.72 3.31
CA LYS A 326 7.78 34.19 3.59
C LYS A 326 8.21 34.05 5.05
N GLU A 327 7.28 34.13 5.97
CA GLU A 327 7.50 33.93 7.41
C GLU A 327 8.04 32.53 7.79
N TYR A 328 7.85 31.54 6.90
CA TYR A 328 8.35 30.17 7.08
C TYR A 328 9.58 29.84 6.23
N TRP A 329 10.19 30.86 5.62
CA TRP A 329 11.41 30.65 4.84
C TRP A 329 12.63 30.61 5.77
N ASP A 330 13.60 29.79 5.40
CA ASP A 330 14.87 29.69 6.16
C ASP A 330 15.69 30.98 6.06
N THR A 331 15.58 31.71 4.97
CA THR A 331 16.15 33.07 4.79
C THR A 331 15.18 33.94 3.97
N PRO A 332 15.22 35.27 4.12
CA PRO A 332 14.28 36.17 3.42
C PRO A 332 14.33 36.06 1.88
N GLU A 333 15.45 35.59 1.33
CA GLU A 333 15.71 35.56 -0.12
C GLU A 333 15.41 34.17 -0.74
N LYS A 334 15.25 33.13 0.08
CA LYS A 334 15.21 31.76 -0.44
C LYS A 334 14.02 30.95 0.08
N ALA A 335 13.04 30.75 -0.79
CA ALA A 335 11.92 29.86 -0.51
C ALA A 335 12.39 28.43 -0.26
N PRO A 336 11.77 27.71 0.69
CA PRO A 336 12.08 26.29 0.91
C PRO A 336 11.74 25.46 -0.32
N ARG A 337 12.65 24.57 -0.69
CA ARG A 337 12.46 23.67 -1.83
C ARG A 337 11.50 22.55 -1.44
N LEU A 338 10.30 22.56 -2.01
CA LEU A 338 9.36 21.46 -1.91
C LEU A 338 9.65 20.38 -2.96
N GLY A 339 9.55 19.12 -2.55
CA GLY A 339 9.71 17.96 -3.47
C GLY A 339 8.59 17.89 -4.52
N GLY A 340 8.71 16.95 -5.46
CA GLY A 340 7.69 16.69 -6.47
C GLY A 340 6.41 16.05 -5.91
N ALA A 341 6.45 15.51 -4.69
CA ALA A 341 5.30 14.92 -4.02
C ALA A 341 5.47 15.02 -2.51
N GLY A 342 4.42 15.37 -1.79
CA GLY A 342 4.48 15.51 -0.34
C GLY A 342 3.27 16.21 0.26
N THR A 343 3.42 16.57 1.54
CA THR A 343 2.44 17.34 2.31
C THR A 343 3.08 18.56 2.96
N LEU A 344 2.30 19.60 3.14
CA LEU A 344 2.65 20.82 3.85
C LEU A 344 1.47 21.27 4.71
N PHE A 345 1.70 21.61 5.97
CA PHE A 345 0.66 22.13 6.85
C PHE A 345 1.24 22.99 7.99
N LYS A 346 0.45 23.95 8.43
CA LYS A 346 0.73 24.77 9.62
C LYS A 346 0.32 24.00 10.88
N VAL A 347 1.10 24.15 11.94
CA VAL A 347 0.75 23.65 13.28
C VAL A 347 0.00 24.73 14.04
N GLY A 348 -1.20 24.41 14.52
CA GLY A 348 -2.05 25.44 15.19
C GLY A 348 -1.46 25.93 16.51
N GLY A 349 -1.39 27.26 16.64
CA GLY A 349 -0.80 27.92 17.80
C GLY A 349 0.73 28.02 17.77
N GLU A 350 1.37 27.57 16.68
CA GLU A 350 2.82 27.60 16.51
C GLU A 350 3.25 28.47 15.33
N ASP A 351 4.51 28.90 15.33
CA ASP A 351 5.12 29.72 14.29
C ASP A 351 5.93 28.91 13.26
N TYR A 352 5.57 27.65 13.08
CA TYR A 352 6.20 26.76 12.11
C TYR A 352 5.18 25.92 11.33
N MET A 353 5.66 25.39 10.20
CA MET A 353 4.96 24.40 9.37
C MET A 353 5.70 23.08 9.36
N VAL A 354 4.99 22.02 9.04
CA VAL A 354 5.55 20.68 8.77
C VAL A 354 5.51 20.42 7.28
N GLN A 355 6.68 20.10 6.70
CA GLN A 355 6.82 19.62 5.33
C GLN A 355 7.27 18.17 5.34
N ARG A 356 6.61 17.32 4.58
CA ARG A 356 6.94 15.92 4.44
C ARG A 356 6.98 15.49 2.98
N ASN A 357 8.00 14.72 2.60
CA ASN A 357 8.08 14.09 1.30
C ASN A 357 7.35 12.74 1.29
N SER A 358 6.94 12.29 0.10
CA SER A 358 6.27 10.98 -0.09
C SER A 358 7.17 9.79 0.24
N HIS A 359 6.59 8.58 0.30
CA HIS A 359 7.28 7.29 0.48
C HIS A 359 8.16 7.18 1.73
N GLY A 360 7.76 7.81 2.84
CA GLY A 360 8.59 7.83 4.04
C GLY A 360 9.90 8.61 3.89
N GLY A 361 9.96 9.52 2.91
CA GLY A 361 11.08 10.45 2.72
C GLY A 361 11.26 11.41 3.90
N SER A 362 11.98 12.51 3.72
CA SER A 362 12.25 13.45 4.81
C SER A 362 10.99 14.10 5.38
N SER A 363 10.98 14.33 6.69
CA SER A 363 10.07 15.25 7.38
C SER A 363 10.91 16.36 8.01
N ARG A 364 10.46 17.62 7.91
CA ARG A 364 11.15 18.77 8.48
C ARG A 364 10.17 19.86 8.92
N LEU A 365 10.61 20.67 9.86
CA LEU A 365 9.92 21.92 10.22
C LEU A 365 10.40 23.06 9.30
N LEU A 366 9.54 24.03 9.06
CA LEU A 366 9.84 25.27 8.34
C LEU A 366 9.48 26.45 9.24
N PRO A 367 10.38 27.45 9.48
CA PRO A 367 11.79 27.45 9.08
C PRO A 367 12.59 26.29 9.69
N TYR A 368 13.66 25.86 9.03
CA TYR A 368 14.49 24.75 9.48
C TYR A 368 15.10 24.94 10.89
N GLU A 369 15.35 26.18 11.27
CA GLU A 369 15.87 26.51 12.60
C GLU A 369 14.99 25.99 13.75
N LYS A 370 13.65 25.97 13.56
CA LYS A 370 12.72 25.41 14.56
C LYS A 370 13.00 23.94 14.91
N SER A 371 13.58 23.19 13.96
CA SER A 371 13.99 21.80 14.23
C SER A 371 15.15 21.68 15.22
N LYS A 372 15.98 22.72 15.35
CA LYS A 372 17.11 22.76 16.28
C LYS A 372 16.64 23.02 17.71
N ASP A 373 15.66 23.94 17.84
CA ASP A 373 15.16 24.40 19.14
C ASP A 373 14.31 23.34 19.86
N LEU A 374 13.64 22.49 19.10
CA LEU A 374 12.69 21.50 19.63
C LEU A 374 13.32 20.15 19.99
N ASP A 375 14.63 20.01 19.94
CA ASP A 375 15.38 18.75 20.20
C ASP A 375 14.67 17.52 19.61
N VAL A 376 14.36 17.61 18.32
CA VAL A 376 13.58 16.60 17.59
C VAL A 376 14.40 15.37 17.18
N LYS A 377 15.47 15.06 17.92
CA LYS A 377 16.21 13.82 17.68
C LYS A 377 15.30 12.63 17.93
N THR A 378 15.06 11.86 16.90
CA THR A 378 14.36 10.58 16.97
C THR A 378 15.40 9.46 16.89
N GLU A 379 15.18 8.40 17.62
CA GLU A 379 15.95 7.18 17.40
C GLU A 379 15.83 6.77 15.93
N ASN A 380 16.95 6.43 15.31
CA ASN A 380 17.00 6.00 13.92
C ASN A 380 16.51 4.54 13.81
N ILE A 381 15.26 4.31 14.19
CA ILE A 381 14.63 3.01 14.09
C ILE A 381 14.34 2.74 12.61
N ARG A 382 15.16 1.89 12.02
CA ARG A 382 14.93 1.39 10.67
C ARG A 382 14.13 0.10 10.75
N GLU A 383 12.83 0.21 10.68
CA GLU A 383 11.97 -0.95 10.54
C GLU A 383 11.78 -1.29 9.06
N ASN A 384 11.87 -2.56 8.75
CA ASN A 384 11.61 -3.05 7.40
C ASN A 384 10.14 -3.45 7.30
N HIS A 385 9.38 -2.78 6.44
CA HIS A 385 7.96 -3.00 6.24
C HIS A 385 7.63 -4.46 5.86
N SER A 386 8.39 -5.04 4.94
CA SER A 386 8.20 -6.44 4.53
C SER A 386 8.56 -7.41 5.64
N GLU A 387 9.65 -7.16 6.38
CA GLU A 387 10.07 -8.01 7.48
C GLU A 387 9.06 -7.99 8.63
N SER A 388 8.45 -6.83 8.94
CA SER A 388 7.43 -6.76 9.99
C SER A 388 6.23 -7.67 9.70
N PHE A 389 5.84 -7.81 8.43
CA PHE A 389 4.81 -8.76 8.02
C PHE A 389 5.24 -10.22 8.30
N ILE A 390 6.44 -10.59 7.86
CA ILE A 390 6.95 -11.95 8.07
C ILE A 390 7.10 -12.27 9.56
N GLN A 391 7.60 -11.32 10.37
CA GLN A 391 7.70 -11.50 11.82
C GLN A 391 6.33 -11.64 12.48
N ALA A 392 5.34 -10.85 12.06
CA ALA A 392 3.97 -10.99 12.53
C ALA A 392 3.38 -12.38 12.19
N CYS A 393 3.61 -12.89 10.96
CA CYS A 393 3.20 -14.25 10.57
C CYS A 393 3.88 -15.34 11.42
N LEU A 394 5.08 -15.09 11.91
CA LEU A 394 5.80 -15.98 12.84
C LEU A 394 5.33 -15.85 14.30
N GLY A 395 4.42 -14.91 14.60
CA GLY A 395 3.96 -14.59 15.93
C GLY A 395 4.84 -13.62 16.71
N ASN A 396 5.79 -12.95 16.05
CA ASN A 396 6.77 -12.05 16.65
C ASN A 396 6.42 -10.57 16.41
N GLY A 397 5.30 -10.10 16.91
CA GLY A 397 4.92 -8.70 16.78
C GLY A 397 3.69 -8.44 15.92
N LYS A 398 3.58 -7.23 15.37
CA LYS A 398 2.42 -6.76 14.59
C LYS A 398 2.87 -6.08 13.31
N THR A 399 1.99 -6.05 12.32
CA THR A 399 2.18 -5.29 11.09
C THR A 399 1.98 -3.79 11.34
N TRP A 400 2.61 -2.96 10.53
CA TRP A 400 2.51 -1.51 10.64
C TRP A 400 1.31 -0.93 9.91
N SER A 401 0.88 -1.57 8.84
CA SER A 401 -0.26 -1.15 8.04
C SER A 401 -1.22 -2.31 7.81
N PRO A 402 -1.84 -2.85 8.90
CA PRO A 402 -2.90 -3.85 8.76
C PRO A 402 -4.06 -3.27 7.93
N PHE A 403 -4.98 -4.10 7.47
CA PHE A 403 -6.10 -3.61 6.65
C PHE A 403 -6.99 -2.61 7.38
N SER A 404 -7.11 -2.72 8.69
CA SER A 404 -7.76 -1.71 9.53
C SER A 404 -7.14 -0.31 9.44
N VAL A 405 -5.87 -0.19 9.04
CA VAL A 405 -5.16 1.08 8.77
C VAL A 405 -5.18 1.39 7.28
N GLY A 406 -4.64 0.49 6.44
CA GLY A 406 -4.53 0.69 5.00
C GLY A 406 -5.88 0.78 4.29
N GLY A 407 -6.89 0.08 4.79
CA GLY A 407 -8.25 0.08 4.25
C GLY A 407 -8.95 1.42 4.44
N LEU A 408 -8.86 2.04 5.62
CA LEU A 408 -9.41 3.38 5.85
C LEU A 408 -8.78 4.43 4.92
N LEU A 409 -7.46 4.38 4.74
CA LEU A 409 -6.76 5.24 3.79
C LEU A 409 -7.26 4.99 2.36
N THR A 410 -7.39 3.73 1.96
CA THR A 410 -7.90 3.36 0.63
C THR A 410 -9.33 3.86 0.42
N GLN A 411 -10.20 3.78 1.44
CA GLN A 411 -11.56 4.30 1.37
C GLN A 411 -11.60 5.81 1.10
N VAL A 412 -10.74 6.60 1.74
CA VAL A 412 -10.64 8.05 1.46
C VAL A 412 -10.22 8.30 0.01
N LEU A 413 -9.21 7.57 -0.48
CA LEU A 413 -8.71 7.72 -1.84
C LEU A 413 -9.76 7.30 -2.89
N THR A 414 -10.47 6.21 -2.65
CA THR A 414 -11.52 5.74 -3.57
C THR A 414 -12.73 6.66 -3.62
N LEU A 415 -13.11 7.30 -2.50
CA LEU A 415 -14.12 8.38 -2.52
C LEU A 415 -13.67 9.54 -3.42
N GLY A 416 -12.40 9.92 -3.36
CA GLY A 416 -11.83 10.90 -4.27
C GLY A 416 -11.86 10.45 -5.73
N CYS A 417 -11.53 9.20 -6.02
CA CYS A 417 -11.62 8.61 -7.37
C CYS A 417 -13.06 8.61 -7.90
N ILE A 418 -14.06 8.36 -7.05
CA ILE A 418 -15.48 8.47 -7.40
C ILE A 418 -15.83 9.91 -7.77
N ALA A 419 -15.41 10.89 -6.97
CA ALA A 419 -15.63 12.31 -7.27
C ALA A 419 -14.96 12.72 -8.58
N GLN A 420 -13.75 12.21 -8.87
CA GLN A 420 -13.06 12.43 -10.15
C GLN A 420 -13.83 11.80 -11.33
N TYR A 421 -14.30 10.56 -11.17
CA TYR A 421 -15.04 9.85 -12.23
C TYR A 421 -16.34 10.56 -12.62
N PHE A 422 -17.09 11.06 -11.62
CA PHE A 422 -18.35 11.77 -11.85
C PHE A 422 -18.15 13.26 -12.09
N ASN A 423 -16.97 13.82 -11.85
CA ASN A 423 -16.66 15.26 -11.87
C ASN A 423 -17.67 16.05 -11.07
N ARG A 424 -17.93 15.64 -9.84
CA ARG A 424 -18.90 16.30 -8.94
C ARG A 424 -18.48 16.23 -7.48
N ASP A 425 -19.02 17.13 -6.70
CA ASP A 425 -18.90 17.11 -5.24
C ASP A 425 -19.69 15.92 -4.66
N LEU A 426 -19.14 15.31 -3.61
CA LEU A 426 -19.80 14.27 -2.83
C LEU A 426 -20.03 14.75 -1.40
N GLU A 427 -21.26 14.57 -0.90
CA GLU A 427 -21.57 14.58 0.52
C GLU A 427 -21.59 13.12 0.99
N PHE A 428 -20.91 12.84 2.08
CA PHE A 428 -20.71 11.48 2.55
C PHE A 428 -20.99 11.36 4.04
N ASP A 429 -21.79 10.38 4.43
CA ASP A 429 -22.01 10.03 5.82
C ASP A 429 -21.01 8.95 6.28
N PRO A 430 -20.03 9.28 7.14
CA PRO A 430 -19.03 8.32 7.63
C PRO A 430 -19.62 7.18 8.47
N VAL A 431 -20.81 7.35 9.04
CA VAL A 431 -21.47 6.36 9.90
C VAL A 431 -22.18 5.31 9.05
N THR A 432 -23.04 5.75 8.15
CA THR A 432 -23.78 4.86 7.24
C THR A 432 -22.94 4.41 6.05
N LYS A 433 -21.82 5.11 5.79
CA LYS A 433 -20.90 4.90 4.66
C LYS A 433 -21.60 5.04 3.30
N GLN A 434 -22.45 6.04 3.20
CA GLN A 434 -23.22 6.32 1.99
C GLN A 434 -22.97 7.73 1.47
N ILE A 435 -22.99 7.88 0.15
CA ILE A 435 -23.05 9.18 -0.52
C ILE A 435 -24.48 9.69 -0.38
N THR A 436 -24.67 10.86 0.24
CA THR A 436 -25.99 11.36 0.63
C THR A 436 -26.61 12.32 -0.40
N ASN A 437 -25.79 12.86 -1.30
CA ASN A 437 -26.24 13.73 -2.39
C ASN A 437 -26.33 13.01 -3.76
N ASP A 438 -26.44 11.69 -3.75
CA ASP A 438 -26.68 10.89 -4.95
C ASP A 438 -28.19 10.74 -5.16
N LYS A 439 -28.76 11.60 -6.05
CA LYS A 439 -30.17 11.57 -6.46
C LYS A 439 -30.29 11.25 -7.93
#